data_88eca7ce423f7c106dc8acd3d2a7dd6f
#
_entry.id   88eca7ce423f7c106dc8acd3d2a7dd6f
#
_cell.length_a   1.000
_cell.length_b   1.000
_cell.length_c   1.000
_cell.angle_alpha   90.00
_cell.angle_beta   90.00
_cell.angle_gamma   90.00
#
_symmetry.space_group_name_H-M   'P 1'
#
loop_
_entity.id
_entity.type
_entity.pdbx_description
1 polymer ?
#
loop_
_entity_poly.entity_id
_entity_poly.type
_entity_poly.pdbx_seq_one_letter_code
_entity_poly.pdbx_strand_id
1 'polypeptide(L)'
;MPARLAEPELNLVRRDGLPYLVEHWYLGPRARRHIMVRRFREVLEQAGLRPGLRVLDVGCGWAYGTHWARTLGCRACGIDLASDQVAWARATLEDGTRLELAQADAKALPFVARSFDRVFSVEALEHVFRPNRPALYSELARVLKPGGKLVLSTPNYSSPIEAVKRLAVRWPALRRRLPAACFAEAEDDPVSYHPYRYHHPPRSAELRRGLVRAGFEVLGTRRFLWVPRTLPDGLLGVARLAERVLESLPLVRRLGATTLVWAVRH
;
A
#
# COMPACT_ATOMS: atom_id res chain seq x y z
N MET A 1 13.63 14.17 16.35
CA MET A 1 12.82 13.34 15.45
C MET A 1 12.19 12.23 16.29
N PRO A 2 10.89 11.96 16.17
CA PRO A 2 10.32 10.80 16.84
C PRO A 2 11.07 9.53 16.41
N ALA A 3 11.21 8.55 17.33
CA ALA A 3 11.84 7.28 17.02
C ALA A 3 11.07 6.60 15.89
N ARG A 4 11.77 6.02 14.91
CA ARG A 4 11.13 5.26 13.83
C ARG A 4 10.45 4.02 14.40
N LEU A 5 9.27 3.70 13.86
CA LEU A 5 8.56 2.48 14.24
C LEU A 5 9.44 1.24 13.98
N ALA A 6 9.60 0.41 15.02
CA ALA A 6 10.27 -0.88 14.87
C ALA A 6 9.42 -1.82 14.01
N GLU A 7 10.06 -2.61 13.18
CA GLU A 7 9.39 -3.67 12.41
C GLU A 7 8.91 -4.75 13.39
N PRO A 8 7.65 -5.24 13.28
CA PRO A 8 7.18 -6.31 14.13
C PRO A 8 7.89 -7.63 13.80
N GLU A 9 8.12 -8.43 14.81
CA GLU A 9 8.49 -9.83 14.60
C GLU A 9 7.28 -10.60 14.11
N LEU A 10 7.46 -11.38 13.05
CA LEU A 10 6.42 -12.24 12.50
C LEU A 10 6.78 -13.69 12.78
N ASN A 11 5.98 -14.34 13.63
CA ASN A 11 6.02 -15.78 13.79
C ASN A 11 5.14 -16.43 12.70
N LEU A 12 5.76 -16.84 11.59
CA LEU A 12 5.08 -17.59 10.53
C LEU A 12 5.00 -19.05 10.94
N VAL A 13 3.82 -19.46 11.42
CA VAL A 13 3.56 -20.83 11.91
C VAL A 13 3.54 -21.85 10.76
N ARG A 14 3.21 -21.45 9.53
CA ARG A 14 3.21 -22.29 8.34
C ARG A 14 4.13 -21.73 7.27
N ARG A 15 4.96 -22.60 6.69
CA ARG A 15 5.85 -22.26 5.56
C ARG A 15 5.41 -22.88 4.24
N ASP A 16 4.41 -23.75 4.25
CA ASP A 16 3.76 -24.36 3.09
C ASP A 16 2.57 -23.53 2.64
N GLY A 17 2.36 -23.42 1.34
CA GLY A 17 1.27 -22.63 0.75
C GLY A 17 1.38 -21.11 0.96
N LEU A 18 2.60 -20.59 1.01
CA LEU A 18 2.84 -19.17 1.21
C LEU A 18 2.23 -18.34 0.07
N PRO A 19 1.48 -17.28 0.38
CA PRO A 19 1.04 -16.33 -0.64
C PRO A 19 2.24 -15.70 -1.36
N TYR A 20 2.06 -15.44 -2.66
CA TYR A 20 3.07 -14.78 -3.47
C TYR A 20 3.66 -13.51 -2.80
N LEU A 21 2.84 -12.71 -2.13
CA LEU A 21 3.29 -11.49 -1.47
C LEU A 21 4.26 -11.78 -0.32
N VAL A 22 4.04 -12.84 0.46
CA VAL A 22 4.93 -13.23 1.56
C VAL A 22 6.23 -13.77 1.00
N GLU A 23 6.16 -14.73 0.09
CA GLU A 23 7.34 -15.35 -0.50
C GLU A 23 8.18 -14.33 -1.28
N HIS A 24 7.52 -13.50 -2.10
CA HIS A 24 8.21 -12.57 -3.00
C HIS A 24 8.76 -11.34 -2.28
N TRP A 25 8.02 -10.78 -1.32
CA TRP A 25 8.37 -9.51 -0.69
C TRP A 25 8.98 -9.65 0.69
N TYR A 26 8.43 -10.51 1.55
CA TYR A 26 8.89 -10.63 2.93
C TYR A 26 10.06 -11.61 3.09
N LEU A 27 9.96 -12.81 2.52
CA LEU A 27 11.00 -13.83 2.56
C LEU A 27 11.99 -13.75 1.39
N GLY A 28 11.70 -12.92 0.38
CA GLY A 28 12.54 -12.72 -0.80
C GLY A 28 13.80 -11.91 -0.52
N PRO A 29 14.49 -11.44 -1.57
CA PRO A 29 15.71 -10.64 -1.45
C PRO A 29 15.56 -9.44 -0.53
N ARG A 30 16.61 -9.12 0.23
CA ARG A 30 16.63 -8.05 1.25
C ARG A 30 16.16 -6.69 0.71
N ALA A 31 16.44 -6.40 -0.57
CA ALA A 31 15.96 -5.17 -1.22
C ALA A 31 14.42 -5.12 -1.28
N ARG A 32 13.77 -6.23 -1.62
CA ARG A 32 12.29 -6.32 -1.68
C ARG A 32 11.67 -6.16 -0.30
N ARG A 33 12.21 -6.86 0.71
CA ARG A 33 11.77 -6.72 2.10
C ARG A 33 11.95 -5.26 2.57
N HIS A 34 13.08 -4.63 2.27
CA HIS A 34 13.32 -3.21 2.59
C HIS A 34 12.24 -2.31 1.98
N ILE A 35 11.91 -2.50 0.70
CA ILE A 35 10.87 -1.74 0.00
C ILE A 35 9.52 -1.89 0.70
N MET A 36 9.11 -3.12 0.97
CA MET A 36 7.84 -3.44 1.62
C MET A 36 7.77 -2.82 3.02
N VAL A 37 8.73 -3.15 3.88
CA VAL A 37 8.78 -2.66 5.27
C VAL A 37 8.78 -1.13 5.31
N ARG A 38 9.51 -0.48 4.40
CA ARG A 38 9.57 0.96 4.34
C ARG A 38 8.23 1.59 3.95
N ARG A 39 7.50 1.01 2.98
CA ARG A 39 6.17 1.48 2.60
C ARG A 39 5.20 1.43 3.78
N PHE A 40 5.12 0.30 4.46
CA PHE A 40 4.27 0.17 5.65
C PHE A 40 4.69 1.14 6.75
N ARG A 41 5.97 1.22 7.08
CA ARG A 41 6.48 2.13 8.11
C ARG A 41 6.09 3.57 7.84
N GLU A 42 6.34 4.09 6.64
CA GLU A 42 6.02 5.47 6.28
C GLU A 42 4.50 5.76 6.35
N VAL A 43 3.67 4.78 5.97
CA VAL A 43 2.21 4.90 6.08
C VAL A 43 1.77 4.89 7.55
N LEU A 44 2.25 3.96 8.36
CA LEU A 44 1.85 3.83 9.77
C LEU A 44 2.36 5.00 10.62
N GLU A 45 3.60 5.47 10.39
CA GLU A 45 4.14 6.69 11.03
C GLU A 45 3.30 7.90 10.68
N GLN A 46 2.97 8.07 9.38
CA GLN A 46 2.14 9.18 8.93
C GLN A 46 0.70 9.09 9.45
N ALA A 47 0.15 7.88 9.65
CA ALA A 47 -1.16 7.68 10.26
C ALA A 47 -1.17 8.10 11.75
N GLY A 48 -0.01 8.16 12.39
CA GLY A 48 0.11 8.54 13.80
C GLY A 48 -0.62 7.54 14.69
N LEU A 49 -0.32 6.26 14.49
CA LEU A 49 -0.93 5.18 15.27
C LEU A 49 -0.49 5.23 16.73
N ARG A 50 -1.43 4.95 17.62
CA ARG A 50 -1.21 4.90 19.07
C ARG A 50 -2.20 3.92 19.72
N PRO A 51 -1.91 3.38 20.89
CA PRO A 51 -2.78 2.45 21.59
C PRO A 51 -4.23 2.94 21.70
N GLY A 52 -5.16 2.02 21.55
CA GLY A 52 -6.60 2.26 21.68
C GLY A 52 -7.30 2.80 20.43
N LEU A 53 -6.60 3.30 19.42
CA LEU A 53 -7.25 3.75 18.17
C LEU A 53 -7.90 2.59 17.43
N ARG A 54 -9.09 2.84 16.84
CA ARG A 54 -9.73 1.94 15.88
C ARG A 54 -9.21 2.23 14.48
N VAL A 55 -8.59 1.23 13.86
CA VAL A 55 -7.84 1.37 12.61
C VAL A 55 -8.35 0.37 11.58
N LEU A 56 -8.52 0.83 10.33
CA LEU A 56 -8.86 -0.01 9.19
C LEU A 56 -7.70 -0.04 8.20
N ASP A 57 -7.27 -1.24 7.81
CA ASP A 57 -6.32 -1.54 6.75
C ASP A 57 -7.10 -1.99 5.51
N VAL A 58 -7.11 -1.17 4.45
CA VAL A 58 -7.88 -1.41 3.22
C VAL A 58 -6.95 -1.96 2.13
N GLY A 59 -7.26 -3.17 1.65
CA GLY A 59 -6.36 -3.95 0.80
C GLY A 59 -5.22 -4.53 1.63
N CYS A 60 -5.58 -5.20 2.73
CA CYS A 60 -4.62 -5.67 3.73
C CYS A 60 -3.75 -6.84 3.24
N GLY A 61 -4.13 -7.50 2.13
CA GLY A 61 -3.46 -8.69 1.62
C GLY A 61 -3.31 -9.74 2.71
N TRP A 62 -2.07 -10.13 2.98
CA TRP A 62 -1.73 -11.06 4.05
C TRP A 62 -1.63 -10.43 5.46
N ALA A 63 -2.27 -9.26 5.64
CA ALA A 63 -2.47 -8.56 6.90
C ALA A 63 -1.20 -8.04 7.62
N TYR A 64 -0.11 -7.83 6.91
CA TYR A 64 1.13 -7.31 7.52
C TYR A 64 0.93 -5.94 8.20
N GLY A 65 0.24 -5.01 7.53
CA GLY A 65 -0.07 -3.70 8.09
C GLY A 65 -1.03 -3.78 9.28
N THR A 66 -2.05 -4.63 9.17
CA THR A 66 -3.00 -4.88 10.25
C THR A 66 -2.31 -5.45 11.50
N HIS A 67 -1.44 -6.45 11.32
CA HIS A 67 -0.63 -7.02 12.40
C HIS A 67 0.25 -5.95 13.05
N TRP A 68 1.00 -5.18 12.23
CA TRP A 68 1.85 -4.11 12.76
C TRP A 68 1.07 -3.05 13.55
N ALA A 69 -0.11 -2.63 13.06
CA ALA A 69 -0.97 -1.71 13.81
C ALA A 69 -1.42 -2.28 15.16
N ARG A 70 -1.65 -3.61 15.25
CA ARG A 70 -1.98 -4.27 16.52
C ARG A 70 -0.80 -4.31 17.47
N THR A 71 0.42 -4.58 17.02
CA THR A 71 1.61 -4.52 17.90
C THR A 71 1.85 -3.12 18.46
N LEU A 72 1.31 -2.08 17.82
CA LEU A 72 1.28 -0.72 18.34
C LEU A 72 0.12 -0.43 19.31
N GLY A 73 -0.65 -1.47 19.71
CA GLY A 73 -1.77 -1.35 20.65
C GLY A 73 -3.07 -0.85 20.02
N CYS A 74 -3.18 -0.79 18.70
CA CYS A 74 -4.41 -0.39 18.02
C CYS A 74 -5.44 -1.53 17.99
N ARG A 75 -6.73 -1.16 17.93
CA ARG A 75 -7.82 -2.08 17.53
C ARG A 75 -7.91 -2.05 16.02
N ALA A 76 -7.05 -2.87 15.36
CA ALA A 76 -6.94 -2.88 13.91
C ALA A 76 -7.73 -4.04 13.31
N CYS A 77 -8.48 -3.74 12.25
CA CYS A 77 -9.04 -4.74 11.36
C CYS A 77 -8.54 -4.51 9.93
N GLY A 78 -8.47 -5.59 9.14
CA GLY A 78 -8.06 -5.56 7.75
C GLY A 78 -9.14 -6.12 6.83
N ILE A 79 -9.25 -5.54 5.64
CA ILE A 79 -10.08 -6.09 4.58
C ILE A 79 -9.29 -6.24 3.29
N ASP A 80 -9.60 -7.30 2.56
CA ASP A 80 -9.11 -7.51 1.19
C ASP A 80 -10.20 -8.18 0.34
N LEU A 81 -10.15 -7.95 -0.96
CA LEU A 81 -11.03 -8.63 -1.91
C LEU A 81 -10.61 -10.09 -2.11
N ALA A 82 -9.34 -10.40 -1.90
CA ALA A 82 -8.73 -11.70 -2.06
C ALA A 82 -8.99 -12.61 -0.87
N SER A 83 -9.93 -13.54 -1.01
CA SER A 83 -10.31 -14.48 0.05
C SER A 83 -9.17 -15.40 0.50
N ASP A 84 -8.34 -15.82 -0.44
CA ASP A 84 -7.15 -16.65 -0.21
C ASP A 84 -6.12 -15.97 0.70
N GLN A 85 -5.86 -14.67 0.47
CA GLN A 85 -4.97 -13.86 1.28
C GLN A 85 -5.49 -13.71 2.72
N VAL A 86 -6.78 -13.41 2.85
CA VAL A 86 -7.45 -13.26 4.15
C VAL A 86 -7.46 -14.59 4.92
N ALA A 87 -7.77 -15.69 4.24
CA ALA A 87 -7.81 -17.02 4.84
C ALA A 87 -6.41 -17.44 5.33
N TRP A 88 -5.39 -17.22 4.48
CA TRP A 88 -4.01 -17.51 4.86
C TRP A 88 -3.54 -16.68 6.06
N ALA A 89 -3.82 -15.36 6.05
CA ALA A 89 -3.45 -14.49 7.14
C ALA A 89 -4.07 -14.90 8.49
N ARG A 90 -5.33 -15.31 8.46
CA ARG A 90 -6.02 -15.85 9.65
C ARG A 90 -5.40 -17.13 10.18
N ALA A 91 -4.92 -18.00 9.30
CA ALA A 91 -4.34 -19.28 9.67
C ALA A 91 -2.89 -19.19 10.15
N THR A 92 -2.17 -18.09 9.81
CA THR A 92 -0.72 -18.06 9.91
C THR A 92 -0.18 -16.99 10.86
N LEU A 93 -0.91 -15.89 11.01
CA LEU A 93 -0.49 -14.79 11.90
C LEU A 93 -1.13 -14.95 13.29
N GLU A 94 -0.97 -16.11 13.90
CA GLU A 94 -1.39 -16.35 15.28
C GLU A 94 -0.24 -16.01 16.24
N ASP A 95 -0.33 -14.83 16.85
CA ASP A 95 0.43 -14.45 18.03
C ASP A 95 -0.41 -14.53 19.33
N GLY A 96 -1.48 -15.36 19.33
CA GLY A 96 -2.46 -15.43 20.41
C GLY A 96 -3.54 -14.35 20.35
N THR A 97 -3.45 -13.37 19.44
CA THR A 97 -4.47 -12.36 19.22
C THR A 97 -5.15 -12.57 17.87
N ARG A 98 -6.42 -12.95 17.90
CA ARG A 98 -7.22 -13.15 16.67
C ARG A 98 -7.27 -11.86 15.85
N LEU A 99 -6.69 -11.85 14.65
CA LEU A 99 -6.80 -10.73 13.73
C LEU A 99 -8.24 -10.58 13.24
N GLU A 100 -8.76 -9.38 13.34
CA GLU A 100 -10.06 -9.04 12.76
C GLU A 100 -9.87 -8.79 11.25
N LEU A 101 -10.08 -9.82 10.45
CA LEU A 101 -9.95 -9.75 8.99
C LEU A 101 -11.28 -10.10 8.33
N ALA A 102 -11.59 -9.47 7.20
CA ALA A 102 -12.76 -9.80 6.41
C ALA A 102 -12.44 -9.76 4.91
N GLN A 103 -13.04 -10.68 4.15
CA GLN A 103 -13.13 -10.51 2.71
C GLN A 103 -14.19 -9.45 2.44
N ALA A 104 -13.81 -8.36 1.78
CA ALA A 104 -14.74 -7.29 1.43
C ALA A 104 -14.24 -6.48 0.24
N ASP A 105 -15.19 -5.91 -0.49
CA ASP A 105 -14.90 -4.93 -1.54
C ASP A 105 -14.78 -3.54 -0.91
N ALA A 106 -13.67 -2.86 -1.17
CA ALA A 106 -13.41 -1.53 -0.65
C ALA A 106 -14.41 -0.45 -1.15
N LYS A 107 -15.18 -0.76 -2.19
CA LYS A 107 -16.27 0.10 -2.71
C LYS A 107 -17.57 -0.05 -1.95
N ALA A 108 -17.68 -1.05 -1.06
CA ALA A 108 -18.85 -1.35 -0.23
C ALA A 108 -18.38 -1.94 1.11
N LEU A 109 -17.82 -1.08 1.95
CA LEU A 109 -17.21 -1.50 3.22
C LEU A 109 -18.27 -2.01 4.22
N PRO A 110 -18.10 -3.21 4.82
CA PRO A 110 -19.08 -3.81 5.72
C PRO A 110 -19.02 -3.22 7.14
N PHE A 111 -18.86 -1.92 7.23
CA PHE A 111 -18.76 -1.20 8.50
C PHE A 111 -19.77 -0.07 8.57
N VAL A 112 -20.26 0.21 9.76
CA VAL A 112 -21.10 1.40 10.00
C VAL A 112 -20.29 2.69 9.78
N ALA A 113 -20.98 3.77 9.45
CA ALA A 113 -20.35 5.07 9.26
C ALA A 113 -19.63 5.53 10.55
N ARG A 114 -18.56 6.29 10.41
CA ARG A 114 -17.84 6.93 11.52
C ARG A 114 -17.32 5.93 12.57
N SER A 115 -16.84 4.76 12.10
CA SER A 115 -16.34 3.67 12.96
C SER A 115 -14.86 3.78 13.30
N PHE A 116 -14.07 4.40 12.43
CA PHE A 116 -12.61 4.35 12.52
C PHE A 116 -12.00 5.72 12.79
N ASP A 117 -10.96 5.73 13.64
CA ASP A 117 -10.14 6.91 13.91
C ASP A 117 -9.10 7.12 12.81
N ARG A 118 -8.61 6.00 12.23
CA ARG A 118 -7.60 5.96 11.15
C ARG A 118 -7.99 4.94 10.10
N VAL A 119 -7.76 5.29 8.86
CA VAL A 119 -7.80 4.35 7.73
C VAL A 119 -6.48 4.46 6.99
N PHE A 120 -5.87 3.34 6.65
CA PHE A 120 -4.72 3.34 5.79
C PHE A 120 -4.84 2.27 4.68
N SER A 121 -4.09 2.46 3.60
CA SER A 121 -3.98 1.50 2.51
C SER A 121 -2.57 1.57 1.91
N VAL A 122 -1.94 0.42 1.70
CA VAL A 122 -0.57 0.32 1.20
C VAL A 122 -0.54 -0.41 -0.11
N GLU A 123 -0.27 0.33 -1.21
CA GLU A 123 -0.12 -0.25 -2.56
C GLU A 123 -1.34 -1.10 -2.99
N ALA A 124 -2.56 -0.64 -2.72
CA ALA A 124 -3.79 -1.31 -3.13
C ALA A 124 -4.65 -0.47 -4.10
N LEU A 125 -4.56 0.86 -4.02
CA LEU A 125 -5.39 1.76 -4.83
C LEU A 125 -5.18 1.60 -6.33
N GLU A 126 -3.97 1.31 -6.78
CA GLU A 126 -3.63 1.06 -8.18
C GLU A 126 -4.32 -0.15 -8.78
N HIS A 127 -4.78 -1.08 -7.94
CA HIS A 127 -5.51 -2.29 -8.32
C HIS A 127 -7.03 -2.04 -8.39
N VAL A 128 -7.50 -0.90 -7.92
CA VAL A 128 -8.91 -0.52 -8.03
C VAL A 128 -9.17 0.07 -9.40
N PHE A 129 -10.13 -0.51 -10.14
CA PHE A 129 -10.55 -0.05 -11.46
C PHE A 129 -10.91 1.44 -11.42
N ARG A 130 -10.37 2.23 -12.35
CA ARG A 130 -10.46 3.71 -12.30
C ARG A 130 -11.89 4.25 -12.13
N PRO A 131 -12.90 3.77 -12.90
CA PRO A 131 -14.29 4.21 -12.72
C PRO A 131 -14.85 3.96 -11.32
N ASN A 132 -14.32 2.98 -10.60
CA ASN A 132 -14.79 2.59 -9.27
C ASN A 132 -14.13 3.40 -8.12
N ARG A 133 -13.06 4.14 -8.38
CA ARG A 133 -12.34 4.91 -7.36
C ARG A 133 -13.18 5.95 -6.64
N PRO A 134 -14.13 6.67 -7.28
CA PRO A 134 -15.02 7.57 -6.56
C PRO A 134 -15.83 6.87 -5.46
N ALA A 135 -16.36 5.66 -5.73
CA ALA A 135 -17.07 4.86 -4.74
C ALA A 135 -16.14 4.46 -3.57
N LEU A 136 -14.91 4.02 -3.88
CA LEU A 136 -13.89 3.74 -2.86
C LEU A 136 -13.66 4.97 -1.97
N TYR A 137 -13.39 6.15 -2.53
CA TYR A 137 -13.11 7.34 -1.73
C TYR A 137 -14.31 7.75 -0.86
N SER A 138 -15.54 7.59 -1.36
CA SER A 138 -16.76 7.86 -0.60
C SER A 138 -16.91 6.89 0.58
N GLU A 139 -16.60 5.61 0.40
CA GLU A 139 -16.64 4.61 1.46
C GLU A 139 -15.57 4.87 2.53
N LEU A 140 -14.34 5.22 2.13
CA LEU A 140 -13.28 5.62 3.06
C LEU A 140 -13.70 6.83 3.91
N ALA A 141 -14.36 7.82 3.29
CA ALA A 141 -14.90 8.96 4.00
C ALA A 141 -16.05 8.56 4.92
N ARG A 142 -16.95 7.68 4.48
CA ARG A 142 -18.11 7.23 5.27
C ARG A 142 -17.69 6.55 6.56
N VAL A 143 -16.71 5.65 6.50
CA VAL A 143 -16.30 4.86 7.66
C VAL A 143 -15.39 5.59 8.64
N LEU A 144 -14.69 6.63 8.19
CA LEU A 144 -13.88 7.48 9.07
C LEU A 144 -14.77 8.37 9.95
N LYS A 145 -14.36 8.61 11.18
CA LYS A 145 -14.92 9.65 12.05
C LYS A 145 -14.61 11.05 11.49
N PRO A 146 -15.43 12.08 11.78
CA PRO A 146 -15.01 13.47 11.56
C PRO A 146 -13.66 13.73 12.24
N GLY A 147 -12.73 14.40 11.56
CA GLY A 147 -11.35 14.56 12.02
C GLY A 147 -10.48 13.30 11.93
N GLY A 148 -11.05 12.17 11.49
CA GLY A 148 -10.32 10.93 11.24
C GLY A 148 -9.34 11.09 10.09
N LYS A 149 -8.20 10.38 10.18
CA LYS A 149 -7.09 10.52 9.22
C LYS A 149 -7.03 9.33 8.26
N LEU A 150 -6.92 9.65 6.98
CA LEU A 150 -6.64 8.72 5.89
C LEU A 150 -5.17 8.82 5.48
N VAL A 151 -4.50 7.68 5.29
CA VAL A 151 -3.15 7.62 4.72
C VAL A 151 -3.09 6.54 3.65
N LEU A 152 -2.71 6.92 2.44
CA LEU A 152 -2.63 6.04 1.28
C LEU A 152 -1.22 6.04 0.71
N SER A 153 -0.70 4.87 0.34
CA SER A 153 0.43 4.77 -0.59
C SER A 153 0.02 4.10 -1.88
N THR A 154 0.69 4.49 -2.96
CA THR A 154 0.51 3.92 -4.30
C THR A 154 1.77 4.17 -5.11
N PRO A 155 2.08 3.38 -6.16
CA PRO A 155 3.21 3.67 -7.03
C PRO A 155 3.12 5.09 -7.60
N ASN A 156 4.26 5.76 -7.68
CA ASN A 156 4.31 7.10 -8.22
C ASN A 156 4.22 7.07 -9.75
N TYR A 157 3.09 7.50 -10.30
CA TYR A 157 2.85 7.60 -11.74
C TYR A 157 4.01 8.30 -12.50
N SER A 158 4.66 9.29 -11.88
CA SER A 158 5.74 10.08 -12.48
C SER A 158 7.13 9.48 -12.26
N SER A 159 7.24 8.34 -11.60
CA SER A 159 8.54 7.69 -11.38
C SER A 159 9.13 7.16 -12.69
N PRO A 160 10.47 7.09 -12.82
CA PRO A 160 11.12 6.49 -13.99
C PRO A 160 10.66 5.05 -14.26
N ILE A 161 10.43 4.27 -13.20
CA ILE A 161 9.97 2.88 -13.30
C ILE A 161 8.59 2.82 -13.97
N GLU A 162 7.64 3.63 -13.52
CA GLU A 162 6.30 3.66 -14.11
C GLU A 162 6.32 4.26 -15.53
N ALA A 163 7.22 5.21 -15.81
CA ALA A 163 7.42 5.72 -17.17
C ALA A 163 7.92 4.64 -18.12
N VAL A 164 8.91 3.83 -17.70
CA VAL A 164 9.43 2.69 -18.49
C VAL A 164 8.34 1.64 -18.72
N LYS A 165 7.54 1.30 -17.71
CA LYS A 165 6.41 0.38 -17.88
C LYS A 165 5.42 0.87 -18.94
N ARG A 166 4.99 2.12 -18.87
CA ARG A 166 4.07 2.71 -19.86
C ARG A 166 4.66 2.74 -21.28
N LEU A 167 5.97 3.02 -21.40
CA LEU A 167 6.66 3.01 -22.67
C LEU A 167 6.71 1.60 -23.26
N ALA A 168 6.99 0.62 -22.44
CA ALA A 168 7.08 -0.78 -22.84
C ALA A 168 5.72 -1.37 -23.29
N VAL A 169 4.61 -0.90 -22.74
CA VAL A 169 3.26 -1.26 -23.24
C VAL A 169 3.09 -0.80 -24.69
N ARG A 170 3.65 0.36 -25.06
CA ARG A 170 3.56 0.92 -26.43
C ARG A 170 4.58 0.32 -27.42
N TRP A 171 5.69 -0.25 -26.92
CA TRP A 171 6.78 -0.79 -27.73
C TRP A 171 7.02 -2.28 -27.45
N PRO A 172 6.48 -3.19 -28.26
CA PRO A 172 6.60 -4.62 -28.05
C PRO A 172 8.05 -5.14 -27.94
N ALA A 173 8.99 -4.50 -28.65
CA ALA A 173 10.41 -4.85 -28.59
C ALA A 173 11.02 -4.54 -27.20
N LEU A 174 10.60 -3.47 -26.56
CA LEU A 174 11.00 -3.12 -25.18
C LEU A 174 10.32 -4.04 -24.17
N ARG A 175 9.03 -4.34 -24.39
CA ARG A 175 8.27 -5.26 -23.53
C ARG A 175 8.92 -6.63 -23.43
N ARG A 176 9.45 -7.17 -24.55
CA ARG A 176 10.15 -8.47 -24.56
C ARG A 176 11.45 -8.52 -23.78
N ARG A 177 12.08 -7.36 -23.54
CA ARG A 177 13.34 -7.26 -22.77
C ARG A 177 13.13 -7.03 -21.26
N LEU A 178 11.91 -6.78 -20.84
CA LEU A 178 11.58 -6.51 -19.45
C LEU A 178 10.88 -7.72 -18.82
N PRO A 179 11.12 -8.01 -17.54
CA PRO A 179 10.47 -9.13 -16.86
C PRO A 179 8.93 -9.00 -16.93
N ALA A 180 8.23 -10.10 -17.21
CA ALA A 180 6.77 -10.15 -17.30
C ALA A 180 6.08 -9.57 -16.04
N ALA A 181 6.66 -9.76 -14.87
CA ALA A 181 6.19 -9.18 -13.60
C ALA A 181 6.22 -7.63 -13.57
N CYS A 182 6.77 -6.96 -14.58
CA CYS A 182 6.72 -5.51 -14.70
C CYS A 182 5.42 -5.00 -15.34
N PHE A 183 4.64 -5.89 -15.95
CA PHE A 183 3.45 -5.55 -16.71
C PHE A 183 2.24 -6.25 -16.12
N ALA A 184 1.52 -5.59 -15.25
CA ALA A 184 0.13 -5.90 -15.04
C ALA A 184 -0.64 -5.35 -16.24
N GLU A 185 -1.53 -6.11 -16.80
CA GLU A 185 -2.36 -5.70 -17.96
C GLU A 185 -3.29 -4.59 -17.47
N ALA A 186 -3.05 -3.40 -17.96
CA ALA A 186 -3.92 -2.25 -17.71
C ALA A 186 -4.98 -2.20 -18.84
N GLU A 187 -5.84 -3.20 -18.92
CA GLU A 187 -7.03 -3.08 -19.72
C GLU A 187 -8.11 -2.38 -18.89
N ASP A 188 -8.57 -1.23 -19.36
CA ASP A 188 -9.69 -0.49 -18.77
C ASP A 188 -11.05 -1.16 -19.10
N ASP A 189 -11.05 -2.48 -19.32
CA ASP A 189 -12.25 -3.26 -19.59
C ASP A 189 -12.81 -3.87 -18.30
N PRO A 190 -14.04 -3.52 -17.91
CA PRO A 190 -14.66 -4.05 -16.69
C PRO A 190 -14.93 -5.57 -16.76
N VAL A 191 -14.98 -6.16 -17.94
CA VAL A 191 -15.26 -7.60 -18.12
C VAL A 191 -13.99 -8.44 -17.87
N SER A 192 -12.83 -7.92 -18.27
CA SER A 192 -11.53 -8.59 -18.08
C SER A 192 -10.81 -8.14 -16.80
N TYR A 193 -11.44 -7.25 -16.02
CA TYR A 193 -10.85 -6.75 -14.78
C TYR A 193 -10.52 -7.88 -13.80
N HIS A 194 -9.23 -8.01 -13.50
CA HIS A 194 -8.74 -8.87 -12.43
C HIS A 194 -7.88 -8.05 -11.47
N PRO A 195 -8.20 -7.96 -10.18
CA PRO A 195 -7.53 -7.05 -9.25
C PRO A 195 -6.02 -7.25 -9.18
N TYR A 196 -5.52 -8.48 -9.34
CA TYR A 196 -4.07 -8.75 -9.34
C TYR A 196 -3.36 -8.42 -10.66
N ARG A 197 -4.09 -8.34 -11.77
CA ARG A 197 -3.54 -8.00 -13.09
C ARG A 197 -3.68 -6.52 -13.40
N TYR A 198 -4.72 -5.89 -12.89
CA TYR A 198 -4.94 -4.47 -13.07
C TYR A 198 -3.92 -3.67 -12.24
N HIS A 199 -3.14 -2.82 -12.89
CA HIS A 199 -2.16 -1.97 -12.22
C HIS A 199 -2.13 -0.61 -12.89
N HIS A 200 -2.87 0.32 -12.34
CA HIS A 200 -3.01 1.68 -12.90
C HIS A 200 -2.83 2.73 -11.79
N PRO A 201 -1.59 3.13 -11.48
CA PRO A 201 -1.35 4.16 -10.48
C PRO A 201 -2.03 5.48 -10.85
N PRO A 202 -2.75 6.14 -9.92
CA PRO A 202 -3.34 7.43 -10.18
C PRO A 202 -2.27 8.52 -10.29
N ARG A 203 -2.52 9.54 -11.11
CA ARG A 203 -1.74 10.78 -11.04
C ARG A 203 -2.05 11.49 -9.73
N SER A 204 -1.05 12.12 -9.11
CA SER A 204 -1.24 12.82 -7.82
C SER A 204 -2.37 13.85 -7.85
N ALA A 205 -2.57 14.55 -8.97
CA ALA A 205 -3.67 15.51 -9.13
C ALA A 205 -5.04 14.82 -9.21
N GLU A 206 -5.13 13.65 -9.84
CA GLU A 206 -6.34 12.83 -9.92
C GLU A 206 -6.73 12.33 -8.52
N LEU A 207 -5.76 11.74 -7.80
CA LEU A 207 -5.96 11.27 -6.44
C LEU A 207 -6.42 12.39 -5.51
N ARG A 208 -5.73 13.55 -5.53
CA ARG A 208 -6.11 14.71 -4.73
C ARG A 208 -7.55 15.17 -5.02
N ARG A 209 -7.91 15.32 -6.30
CA ARG A 209 -9.27 15.73 -6.69
C ARG A 209 -10.32 14.72 -6.24
N GLY A 210 -10.03 13.42 -6.37
CA GLY A 210 -10.93 12.36 -5.92
C GLY A 210 -11.20 12.42 -4.41
N LEU A 211 -10.14 12.58 -3.62
CA LEU A 211 -10.25 12.69 -2.17
C LEU A 211 -11.02 13.97 -1.74
N VAL A 212 -10.71 15.11 -2.35
CA VAL A 212 -11.41 16.37 -2.05
C VAL A 212 -12.92 16.26 -2.37
N ARG A 213 -13.29 15.67 -3.51
CA ARG A 213 -14.70 15.42 -3.85
C ARG A 213 -15.41 14.48 -2.89
N ALA A 214 -14.69 13.58 -2.24
CA ALA A 214 -15.22 12.67 -1.22
C ALA A 214 -15.28 13.28 0.19
N GLY A 215 -14.95 14.58 0.36
CA GLY A 215 -15.02 15.27 1.65
C GLY A 215 -13.75 15.19 2.49
N PHE A 216 -12.59 14.99 1.86
CA PHE A 216 -11.30 15.05 2.53
C PHE A 216 -10.59 16.37 2.32
N GLU A 217 -9.94 16.88 3.35
CA GLU A 217 -8.87 17.85 3.25
C GLU A 217 -7.54 17.13 3.07
N VAL A 218 -6.88 17.30 1.92
CA VAL A 218 -5.56 16.71 1.64
C VAL A 218 -4.48 17.57 2.26
N LEU A 219 -3.91 17.10 3.37
CA LEU A 219 -2.89 17.81 4.15
C LEU A 219 -1.50 17.76 3.52
N GLY A 220 -1.20 16.70 2.76
CA GLY A 220 0.11 16.59 2.14
C GLY A 220 0.30 15.39 1.24
N THR A 221 1.41 15.45 0.52
CA THR A 221 1.88 14.40 -0.38
C THR A 221 3.40 14.31 -0.30
N ARG A 222 3.93 13.11 -0.18
CA ARG A 222 5.37 12.84 -0.21
C ARG A 222 5.67 11.74 -1.21
N ARG A 223 6.84 11.81 -1.85
CA ARG A 223 7.36 10.73 -2.69
C ARG A 223 8.67 10.25 -2.11
N PHE A 224 8.87 8.96 -2.15
CA PHE A 224 10.00 8.29 -1.54
C PHE A 224 10.30 6.96 -2.23
N LEU A 225 11.33 6.29 -1.78
CA LEU A 225 11.76 4.98 -2.21
C LEU A 225 12.49 4.99 -3.56
N TRP A 226 13.79 4.70 -3.50
CA TRP A 226 14.68 4.70 -4.66
C TRP A 226 15.40 3.36 -4.86
N VAL A 227 15.31 2.47 -3.89
CA VAL A 227 15.96 1.15 -3.96
C VAL A 227 15.28 0.30 -5.04
N PRO A 228 16.03 -0.17 -6.07
CA PRO A 228 15.47 -1.10 -7.05
C PRO A 228 15.17 -2.45 -6.42
N ARG A 229 14.04 -3.07 -6.79
CA ARG A 229 13.64 -4.39 -6.27
C ARG A 229 14.56 -5.54 -6.68
N THR A 230 15.37 -5.32 -7.71
CA THR A 230 16.34 -6.29 -8.25
C THR A 230 17.77 -6.04 -7.75
N LEU A 231 17.94 -5.13 -6.79
CA LEU A 231 19.25 -4.79 -6.24
C LEU A 231 19.86 -6.00 -5.52
N PRO A 232 21.12 -6.35 -5.81
CA PRO A 232 21.85 -7.37 -5.05
C PRO A 232 21.95 -6.99 -3.56
N ASP A 233 21.82 -7.98 -2.70
CA ASP A 233 21.77 -7.76 -1.24
C ASP A 233 23.01 -7.06 -0.68
N GLY A 234 24.20 -7.35 -1.22
CA GLY A 234 25.45 -6.69 -0.82
C GLY A 234 25.50 -5.17 -1.07
N LEU A 235 24.69 -4.67 -2.01
CA LEU A 235 24.61 -3.25 -2.34
C LEU A 235 23.52 -2.49 -1.55
N LEU A 236 22.70 -3.19 -0.75
CA LEU A 236 21.57 -2.57 -0.07
C LEU A 236 22.00 -1.45 0.89
N GLY A 237 23.13 -1.61 1.58
CA GLY A 237 23.65 -0.59 2.50
C GLY A 237 23.94 0.74 1.78
N VAL A 238 24.67 0.66 0.68
CA VAL A 238 25.01 1.82 -0.16
C VAL A 238 23.76 2.44 -0.78
N ALA A 239 22.85 1.61 -1.32
CA ALA A 239 21.62 2.09 -1.91
C ALA A 239 20.73 2.83 -0.89
N ARG A 240 20.66 2.38 0.36
CA ARG A 240 19.93 3.09 1.43
C ARG A 240 20.55 4.43 1.79
N LEU A 241 21.88 4.55 1.72
CA LEU A 241 22.54 5.84 1.91
C LEU A 241 22.24 6.78 0.75
N ALA A 242 22.40 6.31 -0.50
CA ALA A 242 22.06 7.07 -1.70
C ALA A 242 20.58 7.51 -1.70
N GLU A 243 19.67 6.64 -1.28
CA GLU A 243 18.26 6.94 -1.15
C GLU A 243 17.98 8.13 -0.23
N ARG A 244 18.66 8.23 0.93
CA ARG A 244 18.55 9.37 1.85
C ARG A 244 18.98 10.68 1.18
N VAL A 245 20.09 10.63 0.41
CA VAL A 245 20.58 11.79 -0.33
C VAL A 245 19.57 12.20 -1.41
N LEU A 246 19.11 11.25 -2.22
CA LEU A 246 18.13 11.52 -3.28
C LEU A 246 16.82 12.11 -2.75
N GLU A 247 16.37 11.65 -1.59
CA GLU A 247 15.15 12.17 -0.95
C GLU A 247 15.33 13.54 -0.30
N SER A 248 16.56 13.94 0.01
CA SER A 248 16.87 15.30 0.49
C SER A 248 16.82 16.35 -0.62
N LEU A 249 16.96 15.94 -1.89
CA LEU A 249 16.99 16.84 -3.04
C LEU A 249 15.58 17.19 -3.53
N PRO A 250 15.14 18.47 -3.49
CA PRO A 250 13.74 18.85 -3.70
C PRO A 250 13.14 18.43 -5.05
N LEU A 251 13.92 18.47 -6.13
CA LEU A 251 13.44 18.06 -7.46
C LEU A 251 13.50 16.54 -7.63
N VAL A 252 14.60 15.93 -7.21
CA VAL A 252 14.84 14.49 -7.37
C VAL A 252 13.85 13.68 -6.58
N ARG A 253 13.55 14.03 -5.32
CA ARG A 253 12.56 13.32 -4.49
C ARG A 253 11.19 13.18 -5.16
N ARG A 254 10.83 14.07 -6.13
CA ARG A 254 9.56 13.96 -6.86
C ARG A 254 9.47 12.73 -7.75
N LEU A 255 10.60 12.08 -8.04
CA LEU A 255 10.70 10.90 -8.88
C LEU A 255 10.77 9.58 -8.08
N GLY A 256 10.75 9.62 -6.75
CA GLY A 256 10.70 8.41 -5.89
C GLY A 256 9.57 7.46 -6.31
N ALA A 257 9.78 6.17 -6.15
CA ALA A 257 8.91 5.12 -6.71
C ALA A 257 7.51 5.06 -6.10
N THR A 258 7.34 5.52 -4.86
CA THR A 258 6.07 5.47 -4.12
C THR A 258 5.58 6.87 -3.79
N THR A 259 4.29 7.12 -3.97
CA THR A 259 3.57 8.32 -3.52
C THR A 259 2.82 8.00 -2.24
N LEU A 260 3.04 8.79 -1.21
CA LEU A 260 2.29 8.80 0.05
C LEU A 260 1.40 10.04 0.08
N VAL A 261 0.13 9.86 0.40
CA VAL A 261 -0.85 10.95 0.57
C VAL A 261 -1.53 10.80 1.92
N TRP A 262 -1.72 11.90 2.63
CA TRP A 262 -2.49 11.91 3.86
C TRP A 262 -3.50 13.04 3.86
N ALA A 263 -4.66 12.73 4.42
CA ALA A 263 -5.82 13.59 4.42
C ALA A 263 -6.61 13.42 5.72
N VAL A 264 -7.44 14.40 6.04
CA VAL A 264 -8.38 14.38 7.17
C VAL A 264 -9.79 14.48 6.63
N ARG A 265 -10.72 13.72 7.23
CA ARG A 265 -12.14 13.84 6.92
C ARG A 265 -12.72 15.08 7.60
N HIS A 266 -13.45 15.91 6.86
CA HIS A 266 -14.30 16.96 7.42
C HIS A 266 -15.49 16.41 8.20
#